data_2608dec370a5115f0f25900c4bb65376
#
_entry.id   2608dec370a5115f0f25900c4bb65376
#
_cell.length_a   1.000
_cell.length_b   1.000
_cell.length_c   1.000
_cell.angle_alpha   90.00
_cell.angle_beta   90.00
_cell.angle_gamma   90.00
#
_symmetry.space_group_name_H-M   'P 1'
#
loop_
_entity.id
_entity.type
_entity.pdbx_description
1 polymer ?
#
loop_
_entity_poly.entity_id
_entity_poly.type
_entity_poly.pdbx_seq_one_letter_code
_entity_poly.pdbx_strand_id
1 'polypeptide(L)'
;MTQKQSVVIIGGGPAGLTAAWELVKDGGSEQYDVTVLEATREFGGISRTVKHDGNRMDIGGHRFFSKDDRIMDWWKDVLPLQGAPSYDDKKLHREHDMEPGGPDPEIEDKVMLKRHRVSRIYWNRHFLDYPISLSANTLKAMGFKLTMVAGFSYLKSMFHKLPEDNLENFYINRFGRKLYSMFFEGYTEKLWGRHPSEISADWGAQRVKGLSIMGVLKNAFQKLLPKKRDNSEVETSLIEEFWYPKLGPGQLWETCLLYTSPSP
;
A
#
# COMPACT_ATOMS: atom_id res chain seq x y z
N MET A 1 -45.43 -8.67 11.70
CA MET A 1 -44.01 -8.35 11.84
C MET A 1 -43.24 -9.53 11.31
N THR A 2 -42.48 -9.37 10.24
CA THR A 2 -41.60 -10.42 9.70
C THR A 2 -40.48 -10.65 10.68
N GLN A 3 -40.27 -11.91 11.08
CA GLN A 3 -39.17 -12.27 11.98
C GLN A 3 -37.81 -11.99 11.28
N LYS A 4 -36.96 -11.20 11.92
CA LYS A 4 -35.61 -10.94 11.39
C LYS A 4 -34.79 -12.24 11.34
N GLN A 5 -33.97 -12.36 10.33
CA GLN A 5 -32.99 -13.45 10.23
C GLN A 5 -31.78 -13.16 11.15
N SER A 6 -31.48 -14.07 12.05
CA SER A 6 -30.28 -13.95 12.91
C SER A 6 -29.03 -14.36 12.13
N VAL A 7 -28.02 -13.47 12.13
CA VAL A 7 -26.71 -13.69 11.50
C VAL A 7 -25.61 -13.50 12.52
N VAL A 8 -24.77 -14.51 12.71
CA VAL A 8 -23.62 -14.44 13.61
C VAL A 8 -22.33 -14.41 12.79
N ILE A 9 -21.52 -13.38 12.98
CA ILE A 9 -20.23 -13.20 12.32
C ILE A 9 -19.12 -13.40 13.34
N ILE A 10 -18.19 -14.30 13.06
CA ILE A 10 -17.05 -14.58 13.93
C ILE A 10 -15.82 -13.84 13.44
N GLY A 11 -15.34 -12.88 14.25
CA GLY A 11 -14.19 -12.03 14.00
C GLY A 11 -14.58 -10.59 13.63
N GLY A 12 -14.14 -9.63 14.45
CA GLY A 12 -14.32 -8.20 14.28
C GLY A 12 -13.22 -7.51 13.47
N GLY A 13 -12.58 -8.25 12.54
CA GLY A 13 -11.61 -7.71 11.60
C GLY A 13 -12.27 -7.10 10.34
N PRO A 14 -11.46 -6.65 9.35
CA PRO A 14 -11.97 -6.04 8.12
C PRO A 14 -13.08 -6.84 7.44
N ALA A 15 -12.89 -8.15 7.27
CA ALA A 15 -13.87 -9.01 6.60
C ALA A 15 -15.20 -9.10 7.34
N GLY A 16 -15.15 -9.31 8.67
CA GLY A 16 -16.36 -9.44 9.48
C GLY A 16 -17.13 -8.13 9.60
N LEU A 17 -16.44 -7.01 9.79
CA LEU A 17 -17.08 -5.69 9.89
C LEU A 17 -17.64 -5.22 8.55
N THR A 18 -16.96 -5.52 7.43
CA THR A 18 -17.52 -5.26 6.09
C THR A 18 -18.79 -6.07 5.86
N ALA A 19 -18.81 -7.36 6.22
CA ALA A 19 -19.99 -8.18 6.09
C ALA A 19 -21.16 -7.67 6.97
N ALA A 20 -20.87 -7.27 8.22
CA ALA A 20 -21.87 -6.68 9.10
C ALA A 20 -22.44 -5.38 8.52
N TRP A 21 -21.58 -4.49 8.03
CA TRP A 21 -22.00 -3.24 7.37
C TRP A 21 -22.93 -3.50 6.18
N GLU A 22 -22.53 -4.39 5.28
CA GLU A 22 -23.30 -4.71 4.08
C GLU A 22 -24.69 -5.31 4.42
N LEU A 23 -24.79 -6.07 5.51
CA LEU A 23 -26.05 -6.66 5.95
C LEU A 23 -27.02 -5.65 6.59
N VAL A 24 -26.52 -4.58 7.21
CA VAL A 24 -27.37 -3.63 7.95
C VAL A 24 -27.61 -2.32 7.22
N LYS A 25 -26.79 -1.97 6.23
CA LYS A 25 -26.98 -0.75 5.45
C LYS A 25 -28.29 -0.78 4.66
N ASP A 26 -28.76 0.36 4.21
CA ASP A 26 -29.90 0.53 3.30
C ASP A 26 -31.19 -0.18 3.76
N GLY A 27 -31.44 -0.19 5.08
CA GLY A 27 -32.63 -0.83 5.66
C GLY A 27 -32.47 -2.34 5.93
N GLY A 28 -31.28 -2.91 5.69
CA GLY A 28 -31.01 -4.32 5.98
C GLY A 28 -31.18 -4.67 7.47
N SER A 29 -31.01 -3.71 8.38
CA SER A 29 -31.30 -3.87 9.80
C SER A 29 -32.78 -4.20 10.13
N GLU A 30 -33.70 -4.01 9.20
CA GLU A 30 -35.09 -4.46 9.33
C GLU A 30 -35.26 -5.94 9.02
N GLN A 31 -34.34 -6.51 8.22
CA GLN A 31 -34.37 -7.90 7.76
C GLN A 31 -33.45 -8.80 8.58
N TYR A 32 -32.30 -8.27 9.04
CA TYR A 32 -31.26 -9.03 9.72
C TYR A 32 -31.03 -8.53 11.14
N ASP A 33 -30.79 -9.50 12.03
CA ASP A 33 -30.28 -9.28 13.38
C ASP A 33 -28.81 -9.77 13.40
N VAL A 34 -27.87 -8.85 13.27
CA VAL A 34 -26.45 -9.16 13.06
C VAL A 34 -25.69 -9.06 14.37
N THR A 35 -25.05 -10.15 14.76
CA THR A 35 -24.15 -10.22 15.92
C THR A 35 -22.73 -10.48 15.47
N VAL A 36 -21.79 -9.60 15.83
CA VAL A 36 -20.35 -9.81 15.60
C VAL A 36 -19.66 -10.26 16.89
N LEU A 37 -19.00 -11.40 16.85
CA LEU A 37 -18.21 -11.94 17.96
C LEU A 37 -16.72 -11.65 17.73
N GLU A 38 -16.09 -10.92 18.64
CA GLU A 38 -14.65 -10.62 18.62
C GLU A 38 -13.99 -11.15 19.90
N ALA A 39 -12.85 -11.83 19.75
CA ALA A 39 -12.13 -12.44 20.86
C ALA A 39 -11.38 -11.43 21.72
N THR A 40 -11.05 -10.26 21.16
CA THR A 40 -10.29 -9.21 21.83
C THR A 40 -11.19 -8.02 22.20
N ARG A 41 -10.65 -7.05 22.89
CA ARG A 41 -11.36 -5.80 23.22
C ARG A 41 -11.28 -4.74 22.12
N GLU A 42 -10.54 -5.03 21.04
CA GLU A 42 -10.26 -4.09 19.94
C GLU A 42 -10.77 -4.66 18.62
N PHE A 43 -11.44 -3.82 17.85
CA PHE A 43 -11.90 -4.15 16.50
C PHE A 43 -10.88 -3.76 15.44
N GLY A 44 -11.07 -4.29 14.22
CA GLY A 44 -10.20 -4.01 13.07
C GLY A 44 -9.15 -5.11 12.78
N GLY A 45 -9.02 -6.13 13.63
CA GLY A 45 -8.11 -7.25 13.41
C GLY A 45 -6.66 -6.80 13.14
N ILE A 46 -6.07 -7.21 12.02
CA ILE A 46 -4.72 -6.78 11.62
C ILE A 46 -4.65 -5.30 11.21
N SER A 47 -5.79 -4.66 10.93
CA SER A 47 -5.89 -3.24 10.58
C SER A 47 -6.28 -2.36 11.76
N ARG A 48 -6.23 -2.87 12.99
CA ARG A 48 -6.52 -2.05 14.17
C ARG A 48 -5.40 -1.04 14.44
N THR A 49 -5.76 0.07 15.06
CA THR A 49 -4.84 1.05 15.58
C THR A 49 -4.79 0.94 17.11
N VAL A 50 -3.66 0.50 17.64
CA VAL A 50 -3.46 0.37 19.09
C VAL A 50 -3.33 1.75 19.72
N LYS A 51 -4.01 1.95 20.85
CA LYS A 51 -3.96 3.19 21.64
C LYS A 51 -3.21 2.92 22.94
N HIS A 52 -2.14 3.68 23.22
CA HIS A 52 -1.37 3.56 24.44
C HIS A 52 -0.86 4.95 24.88
N ASP A 53 -1.17 5.36 26.08
CA ASP A 53 -0.76 6.65 26.68
C ASP A 53 -0.99 7.86 25.76
N GLY A 54 -2.18 7.92 25.14
CA GLY A 54 -2.56 8.98 24.19
C GLY A 54 -1.94 8.86 22.79
N ASN A 55 -1.03 7.94 22.58
CA ASN A 55 -0.43 7.66 21.30
C ASN A 55 -1.22 6.62 20.52
N ARG A 56 -1.15 6.68 19.18
CA ARG A 56 -1.76 5.73 18.26
C ARG A 56 -0.67 5.05 17.44
N MET A 57 -0.75 3.73 17.35
CA MET A 57 0.22 2.92 16.62
C MET A 57 -0.51 1.85 15.79
N ASP A 58 -0.18 1.78 14.53
CA ASP A 58 -0.69 0.74 13.66
C ASP A 58 0.19 -0.50 13.74
N ILE A 59 -0.41 -1.69 13.67
CA ILE A 59 0.31 -2.97 13.76
C ILE A 59 1.12 -3.25 12.48
N GLY A 60 0.79 -2.57 11.39
CA GLY A 60 1.47 -2.70 10.10
C GLY A 60 1.25 -1.50 9.21
N GLY A 61 1.87 -1.52 8.04
CA GLY A 61 1.69 -0.46 7.03
C GLY A 61 0.39 -0.69 6.26
N HIS A 62 -0.68 -0.04 6.65
CA HIS A 62 -1.96 -0.08 5.95
C HIS A 62 -2.09 1.13 5.04
N ARG A 63 -2.46 0.89 3.77
CA ARG A 63 -2.69 1.93 2.77
C ARG A 63 -4.02 1.63 2.11
N PHE A 64 -4.94 2.58 2.17
CA PHE A 64 -6.24 2.46 1.54
C PHE A 64 -6.09 2.85 0.07
N PHE A 65 -5.89 1.85 -0.74
CA PHE A 65 -5.82 1.94 -2.19
C PHE A 65 -6.33 0.66 -2.81
N SER A 66 -7.23 0.79 -3.77
CA SER A 66 -7.71 -0.29 -4.62
C SER A 66 -7.76 0.16 -6.07
N LYS A 67 -7.69 -0.79 -7.01
CA LYS A 67 -8.01 -0.58 -8.42
C LYS A 67 -9.50 -0.78 -8.71
N ASP A 68 -10.25 -1.26 -7.73
CA ASP A 68 -11.69 -1.46 -7.81
C ASP A 68 -12.39 -0.26 -7.18
N ASP A 69 -13.09 0.52 -7.99
CA ASP A 69 -13.79 1.74 -7.58
C ASP A 69 -14.87 1.44 -6.53
N ARG A 70 -15.51 0.26 -6.58
CA ARG A 70 -16.50 -0.14 -5.56
C ARG A 70 -15.90 -0.19 -4.15
N ILE A 71 -14.63 -0.62 -4.03
CA ILE A 71 -13.93 -0.65 -2.75
C ILE A 71 -13.56 0.77 -2.31
N MET A 72 -13.14 1.61 -3.26
CA MET A 72 -12.82 3.01 -2.97
C MET A 72 -14.07 3.79 -2.53
N ASP A 73 -15.19 3.60 -3.21
CA ASP A 73 -16.46 4.22 -2.86
C ASP A 73 -16.98 3.73 -1.51
N TRP A 74 -16.87 2.42 -1.24
CA TRP A 74 -17.24 1.85 0.04
C TRP A 74 -16.46 2.49 1.22
N TRP A 75 -15.16 2.73 1.04
CA TRP A 75 -14.38 3.43 2.07
C TRP A 75 -14.83 4.87 2.27
N LYS A 76 -15.25 5.56 1.20
CA LYS A 76 -15.82 6.92 1.30
C LYS A 76 -17.15 6.93 2.04
N ASP A 77 -17.99 5.91 1.83
CA ASP A 77 -19.28 5.79 2.54
C ASP A 77 -19.07 5.65 4.05
N VAL A 78 -18.02 4.97 4.47
CA VAL A 78 -17.67 4.78 5.87
C VAL A 78 -16.99 6.02 6.46
N LEU A 79 -15.97 6.55 5.77
CA LEU A 79 -15.23 7.73 6.15
C LEU A 79 -15.04 8.66 4.94
N PRO A 80 -15.61 9.87 4.94
CA PRO A 80 -15.48 10.81 3.83
C PRO A 80 -14.05 11.29 3.64
N LEU A 81 -13.70 11.64 2.40
CA LEU A 81 -12.41 12.25 2.08
C LEU A 81 -12.35 13.71 2.52
N GLN A 82 -11.14 14.18 2.84
CA GLN A 82 -10.87 15.56 3.21
C GLN A 82 -11.29 16.56 2.11
N GLY A 83 -12.01 17.59 2.52
CA GLY A 83 -12.40 18.73 1.67
C GLY A 83 -11.54 19.97 1.86
N ALA A 84 -10.59 19.92 2.83
CA ALA A 84 -9.65 20.97 3.12
C ALA A 84 -8.25 20.41 3.43
N PRO A 85 -7.18 21.19 3.24
CA PRO A 85 -5.82 20.76 3.57
C PRO A 85 -5.65 20.55 5.07
N SER A 86 -5.07 19.41 5.47
CA SER A 86 -4.68 19.15 6.86
C SER A 86 -3.49 20.04 7.30
N TYR A 87 -3.23 20.08 8.60
CA TYR A 87 -2.08 20.79 9.16
C TYR A 87 -0.77 20.38 8.49
N ASP A 88 -0.56 19.07 8.29
CA ASP A 88 0.64 18.55 7.63
C ASP A 88 0.72 18.97 6.16
N ASP A 89 -0.42 19.03 5.46
CA ASP A 89 -0.44 19.46 4.06
C ASP A 89 -0.03 20.93 3.95
N LYS A 90 -0.54 21.78 4.84
CA LYS A 90 -0.16 23.20 4.93
C LYS A 90 1.32 23.39 5.28
N LYS A 91 1.79 22.66 6.32
CA LYS A 91 3.16 22.75 6.82
C LYS A 91 4.21 22.25 5.85
N LEU A 92 3.88 21.19 5.09
CA LEU A 92 4.79 20.53 4.16
C LEU A 92 4.57 20.95 2.70
N HIS A 93 3.71 21.95 2.48
CA HIS A 93 3.35 22.48 1.15
C HIS A 93 2.94 21.36 0.18
N ARG A 94 2.06 20.45 0.65
CA ARG A 94 1.51 19.37 -0.16
C ARG A 94 0.22 19.81 -0.81
N GLU A 95 0.12 19.58 -2.10
CA GLU A 95 -1.09 19.84 -2.87
C GLU A 95 -1.77 18.52 -3.21
N HIS A 96 -3.07 18.43 -2.95
CA HIS A 96 -3.94 17.31 -3.28
C HIS A 96 -5.24 17.86 -3.85
N ASP A 97 -5.87 17.07 -4.71
CA ASP A 97 -7.27 17.33 -5.08
C ASP A 97 -8.16 17.09 -3.86
N MET A 98 -8.86 18.12 -3.41
CA MET A 98 -9.79 18.06 -2.29
C MET A 98 -11.15 17.54 -2.76
N GLU A 99 -11.85 16.80 -1.87
CA GLU A 99 -13.21 16.33 -2.16
C GLU A 99 -14.21 17.48 -1.98
N PRO A 100 -14.97 17.84 -3.02
CA PRO A 100 -15.98 18.90 -2.89
C PRO A 100 -17.03 18.55 -1.83
N GLY A 101 -17.19 19.44 -0.84
CA GLY A 101 -18.10 19.20 0.28
C GLY A 101 -17.58 18.25 1.35
N GLY A 102 -16.35 17.76 1.23
CA GLY A 102 -15.70 16.94 2.26
C GLY A 102 -15.39 17.73 3.54
N PRO A 103 -15.20 17.03 4.67
CA PRO A 103 -14.91 17.67 5.96
C PRO A 103 -13.53 18.31 6.00
N ASP A 104 -13.40 19.36 6.84
CA ASP A 104 -12.09 19.92 7.19
C ASP A 104 -11.42 19.02 8.26
N PRO A 105 -10.27 18.42 7.98
CA PRO A 105 -9.59 17.54 8.92
C PRO A 105 -9.07 18.24 10.19
N GLU A 106 -9.05 19.58 10.24
CA GLU A 106 -8.69 20.31 11.45
C GLU A 106 -9.89 20.53 12.40
N ILE A 107 -11.11 20.31 11.89
CA ILE A 107 -12.35 20.45 12.65
C ILE A 107 -12.98 19.09 12.93
N GLU A 108 -12.93 18.17 11.95
CA GLU A 108 -13.58 16.86 12.01
C GLU A 108 -12.54 15.74 12.06
N ASP A 109 -12.70 14.80 13.00
CA ASP A 109 -11.82 13.65 13.11
C ASP A 109 -12.25 12.48 12.21
N LYS A 110 -13.55 12.39 11.86
CA LYS A 110 -14.07 11.34 10.99
C LYS A 110 -13.81 11.66 9.53
N VAL A 111 -12.55 11.51 9.12
CA VAL A 111 -12.10 11.89 7.78
C VAL A 111 -10.96 11.01 7.31
N MET A 112 -10.94 10.70 6.01
CA MET A 112 -9.79 10.13 5.31
C MET A 112 -8.94 11.24 4.70
N LEU A 113 -7.65 11.13 4.88
CA LEU A 113 -6.64 12.04 4.36
C LEU A 113 -5.98 11.42 3.13
N LYS A 114 -5.71 12.22 2.12
CA LYS A 114 -4.83 11.83 1.02
C LYS A 114 -3.39 11.96 1.46
N ARG A 115 -2.58 10.93 1.21
CA ARG A 115 -1.18 10.89 1.63
C ARG A 115 -0.28 10.45 0.50
N HIS A 116 0.80 11.20 0.28
CA HIS A 116 1.86 10.79 -0.63
C HIS A 116 2.71 9.70 0.02
N ARG A 117 3.00 8.69 -0.76
CA ARG A 117 3.90 7.64 -0.35
C ARG A 117 5.34 8.15 -0.35
N VAL A 118 6.01 8.02 0.79
CA VAL A 118 7.45 8.20 0.90
C VAL A 118 8.06 6.83 1.22
N SER A 119 8.65 6.19 0.22
CA SER A 119 9.40 4.94 0.40
C SER A 119 10.84 5.14 0.02
N ARG A 120 11.75 4.69 0.88
CA ARG A 120 13.19 4.83 0.66
C ARG A 120 13.90 3.53 1.04
N ILE A 121 15.00 3.24 0.34
CA ILE A 121 15.90 2.15 0.68
C ILE A 121 17.08 2.77 1.40
N TYR A 122 17.34 2.35 2.64
CA TYR A 122 18.56 2.72 3.33
C TYR A 122 19.65 1.72 2.99
N TRP A 123 20.66 2.18 2.27
CA TRP A 123 21.79 1.35 1.82
C TRP A 123 23.10 2.14 1.88
N ASN A 124 24.12 1.51 2.43
CA ASN A 124 25.47 2.10 2.53
C ASN A 124 25.48 3.55 3.06
N ARG A 125 24.72 3.81 4.14
CA ARG A 125 24.53 5.13 4.77
C ARG A 125 23.87 6.20 3.87
N HIS A 126 23.20 5.78 2.79
CA HIS A 126 22.46 6.66 1.89
C HIS A 126 20.99 6.22 1.83
N PHE A 127 20.09 7.19 1.69
CA PHE A 127 18.70 6.93 1.34
C PHE A 127 18.54 6.96 -0.17
N LEU A 128 18.17 5.83 -0.74
CA LEU A 128 17.85 5.68 -2.15
C LEU A 128 16.34 5.70 -2.35
N ASP A 129 15.88 6.17 -3.51
CA ASP A 129 14.47 6.17 -3.85
C ASP A 129 13.97 4.74 -4.11
N TYR A 130 12.68 4.50 -3.79
CA TYR A 130 12.01 3.24 -4.11
C TYR A 130 10.88 3.50 -5.11
N PRO A 131 10.79 2.75 -6.21
CA PRO A 131 11.75 1.75 -6.69
C PRO A 131 13.11 2.36 -7.03
N ILE A 132 14.16 1.53 -6.98
CA ILE A 132 15.50 1.99 -7.31
C ILE A 132 15.51 2.52 -8.74
N SER A 133 15.86 3.79 -8.88
CA SER A 133 16.03 4.47 -10.17
C SER A 133 17.50 4.77 -10.43
N LEU A 134 17.86 4.93 -11.69
CA LEU A 134 19.19 5.40 -12.10
C LEU A 134 19.31 6.93 -11.91
N SER A 135 18.99 7.39 -10.70
CA SER A 135 19.12 8.80 -10.33
C SER A 135 20.58 9.16 -10.04
N ALA A 136 20.91 10.46 -10.15
CA ALA A 136 22.22 10.95 -9.75
C ALA A 136 22.58 10.58 -8.30
N ASN A 137 21.59 10.55 -7.41
CA ASN A 137 21.73 10.13 -6.01
C ASN A 137 22.13 8.65 -5.89
N THR A 138 21.46 7.77 -6.64
CA THR A 138 21.79 6.34 -6.67
C THR A 138 23.19 6.11 -7.21
N LEU A 139 23.55 6.76 -8.33
CA LEU A 139 24.89 6.64 -8.92
C LEU A 139 25.99 7.15 -8.00
N LYS A 140 25.73 8.27 -7.30
CA LYS A 140 26.66 8.84 -6.31
C LYS A 140 26.84 7.90 -5.10
N ALA A 141 25.75 7.31 -4.60
CA ALA A 141 25.79 6.38 -3.47
C ALA A 141 26.52 5.08 -3.82
N MET A 142 26.35 4.57 -5.04
CA MET A 142 27.06 3.38 -5.54
C MET A 142 28.53 3.67 -5.89
N GLY A 143 28.83 4.85 -6.36
CA GLY A 143 30.13 5.23 -6.89
C GLY A 143 30.43 4.59 -8.25
N PHE A 144 31.44 5.12 -8.94
CA PHE A 144 31.75 4.73 -10.32
C PHE A 144 32.05 3.25 -10.49
N LYS A 145 32.94 2.68 -9.66
CA LYS A 145 33.35 1.28 -9.76
C LYS A 145 32.19 0.31 -9.65
N LEU A 146 31.32 0.51 -8.66
CA LEU A 146 30.19 -0.40 -8.41
C LEU A 146 29.13 -0.25 -9.49
N THR A 147 28.90 0.97 -9.98
CA THR A 147 27.98 1.24 -11.10
C THR A 147 28.43 0.52 -12.36
N MET A 148 29.74 0.54 -12.69
CA MET A 148 30.28 -0.19 -13.85
C MET A 148 30.11 -1.70 -13.70
N VAL A 149 30.42 -2.26 -12.53
CA VAL A 149 30.25 -3.70 -12.26
C VAL A 149 28.76 -4.10 -12.37
N ALA A 150 27.85 -3.29 -11.84
CA ALA A 150 26.42 -3.52 -11.96
C ALA A 150 25.94 -3.45 -13.42
N GLY A 151 26.41 -2.48 -14.19
CA GLY A 151 26.13 -2.34 -15.62
C GLY A 151 26.61 -3.55 -16.44
N PHE A 152 27.84 -4.01 -16.24
CA PHE A 152 28.35 -5.22 -16.92
C PHE A 152 27.57 -6.47 -16.49
N SER A 153 27.24 -6.59 -15.21
CA SER A 153 26.42 -7.71 -14.72
C SER A 153 25.03 -7.72 -15.33
N TYR A 154 24.42 -6.56 -15.53
CA TYR A 154 23.14 -6.42 -16.21
C TYR A 154 23.23 -6.79 -17.68
N LEU A 155 24.22 -6.25 -18.40
CA LEU A 155 24.46 -6.61 -19.82
C LEU A 155 24.64 -8.12 -19.98
N LYS A 156 25.43 -8.76 -19.10
CA LYS A 156 25.58 -10.22 -19.10
C LYS A 156 24.24 -10.95 -18.99
N SER A 157 23.35 -10.49 -18.10
CA SER A 157 22.02 -11.11 -17.93
C SER A 157 21.06 -10.85 -19.09
N MET A 158 21.30 -9.83 -19.91
CA MET A 158 20.53 -9.62 -21.14
C MET A 158 20.81 -10.69 -22.19
N PHE A 159 22.08 -11.09 -22.32
CA PHE A 159 22.52 -12.07 -23.32
C PHE A 159 22.46 -13.51 -22.82
N HIS A 160 22.56 -13.73 -21.52
CA HIS A 160 22.57 -15.06 -20.89
C HIS A 160 21.45 -15.14 -19.86
N LYS A 161 20.27 -15.57 -20.31
CA LYS A 161 19.11 -15.78 -19.45
C LYS A 161 19.23 -17.10 -18.70
N LEU A 162 18.88 -17.07 -17.41
CA LEU A 162 18.77 -18.26 -16.58
C LEU A 162 17.35 -18.81 -16.66
N PRO A 163 17.12 -20.13 -16.45
CA PRO A 163 15.78 -20.67 -16.26
C PRO A 163 15.06 -19.94 -15.11
N GLU A 164 13.83 -19.48 -15.32
CA GLU A 164 13.06 -18.76 -14.30
C GLU A 164 12.28 -19.72 -13.38
N ASP A 165 12.96 -20.69 -12.78
CA ASP A 165 12.39 -21.69 -11.89
C ASP A 165 12.16 -21.13 -10.48
N ASN A 166 12.93 -20.11 -10.10
CA ASN A 166 12.94 -19.52 -8.79
C ASN A 166 13.09 -18.00 -8.83
N LEU A 167 12.83 -17.37 -7.69
CA LEU A 167 12.84 -15.92 -7.54
C LEU A 167 14.25 -15.30 -7.72
N GLU A 168 15.31 -16.02 -7.37
CA GLU A 168 16.70 -15.60 -7.61
C GLU A 168 16.95 -15.38 -9.10
N ASN A 169 16.70 -16.42 -9.92
CA ASN A 169 16.90 -16.37 -11.36
C ASN A 169 16.01 -15.33 -12.03
N PHE A 170 14.77 -15.19 -11.53
CA PHE A 170 13.84 -14.15 -11.96
C PHE A 170 14.44 -12.74 -11.78
N TYR A 171 15.01 -12.44 -10.63
CA TYR A 171 15.62 -11.15 -10.35
C TYR A 171 16.95 -10.95 -11.12
N ILE A 172 17.77 -11.98 -11.18
CA ILE A 172 19.04 -11.91 -11.93
C ILE A 172 18.79 -11.60 -13.40
N ASN A 173 17.80 -12.23 -14.00
CA ASN A 173 17.42 -11.99 -15.39
C ASN A 173 16.97 -10.54 -15.67
N ARG A 174 16.40 -9.86 -14.66
CA ARG A 174 15.87 -8.50 -14.80
C ARG A 174 16.82 -7.41 -14.38
N PHE A 175 17.65 -7.67 -13.38
CA PHE A 175 18.50 -6.64 -12.77
C PHE A 175 20.00 -6.94 -12.85
N GLY A 176 20.35 -8.15 -13.23
CA GLY A 176 21.72 -8.64 -13.17
C GLY A 176 22.11 -9.11 -11.77
N ARG A 177 23.03 -10.07 -11.69
CA ARG A 177 23.46 -10.69 -10.42
C ARG A 177 23.95 -9.67 -9.41
N LYS A 178 24.63 -8.60 -9.86
CA LYS A 178 25.18 -7.60 -8.94
C LYS A 178 24.12 -6.80 -8.22
N LEU A 179 23.11 -6.27 -8.92
CA LEU A 179 22.01 -5.54 -8.28
C LEU A 179 21.12 -6.46 -7.45
N TYR A 180 20.91 -7.70 -7.93
CA TYR A 180 20.21 -8.72 -7.17
C TYR A 180 20.86 -8.94 -5.81
N SER A 181 22.15 -9.25 -5.75
CA SER A 181 22.86 -9.52 -4.49
C SER A 181 22.91 -8.31 -3.54
N MET A 182 22.86 -7.09 -4.08
CA MET A 182 22.92 -5.88 -3.26
C MET A 182 21.57 -5.51 -2.62
N PHE A 183 20.45 -5.70 -3.33
CA PHE A 183 19.17 -5.11 -2.95
C PHE A 183 18.04 -6.12 -2.73
N PHE A 184 18.15 -7.31 -3.29
CA PHE A 184 17.06 -8.28 -3.26
C PHE A 184 17.35 -9.53 -2.43
N GLU A 185 18.55 -10.10 -2.54
CA GLU A 185 18.93 -11.36 -1.91
C GLU A 185 18.73 -11.33 -0.38
N GLY A 186 19.53 -10.56 0.33
CA GLY A 186 19.46 -10.48 1.78
C GLY A 186 18.16 -9.86 2.32
N TYR A 187 17.52 -8.95 1.57
CA TYR A 187 16.23 -8.41 1.93
C TYR A 187 15.13 -9.48 1.87
N THR A 188 15.08 -10.25 0.78
CA THR A 188 14.10 -11.30 0.57
C THR A 188 14.27 -12.41 1.60
N GLU A 189 15.51 -12.86 1.81
CA GLU A 189 15.83 -13.88 2.81
C GLU A 189 15.41 -13.46 4.23
N LYS A 190 15.72 -12.22 4.62
CA LYS A 190 15.32 -11.67 5.91
C LYS A 190 13.80 -11.57 6.06
N LEU A 191 13.09 -11.17 5.00
CA LEU A 191 11.64 -10.97 5.04
C LEU A 191 10.87 -12.30 5.08
N TRP A 192 11.31 -13.29 4.32
CA TRP A 192 10.58 -14.55 4.13
C TRP A 192 11.17 -15.72 4.92
N GLY A 193 12.34 -15.55 5.53
CA GLY A 193 13.05 -16.62 6.22
C GLY A 193 13.51 -17.75 5.30
N ARG A 194 13.57 -17.49 3.98
CA ARG A 194 14.00 -18.42 2.94
C ARG A 194 14.83 -17.71 1.89
N HIS A 195 15.85 -18.39 1.38
CA HIS A 195 16.66 -17.87 0.29
C HIS A 195 15.82 -17.74 -1.01
N PRO A 196 16.00 -16.70 -1.84
CA PRO A 196 15.26 -16.53 -3.09
C PRO A 196 15.31 -17.71 -4.07
N SER A 197 16.35 -18.53 -4.04
CA SER A 197 16.45 -19.77 -4.82
C SER A 197 15.42 -20.84 -4.43
N GLU A 198 14.83 -20.74 -3.23
CA GLU A 198 13.81 -21.66 -2.72
C GLU A 198 12.37 -21.15 -2.91
N ILE A 199 12.24 -19.94 -3.44
CA ILE A 199 10.94 -19.27 -3.65
C ILE A 199 10.59 -19.33 -5.15
N SER A 200 9.33 -19.67 -5.48
CA SER A 200 8.86 -19.71 -6.87
C SER A 200 9.00 -18.36 -7.57
N ALA A 201 9.39 -18.38 -8.84
CA ALA A 201 9.46 -17.20 -9.70
C ALA A 201 8.09 -16.52 -9.87
N ASP A 202 6.97 -17.26 -9.82
CA ASP A 202 5.61 -16.73 -9.97
C ASP A 202 5.29 -15.66 -8.93
N TRP A 203 5.83 -15.82 -7.73
CA TRP A 203 5.66 -14.83 -6.67
C TRP A 203 6.29 -13.48 -7.06
N GLY A 204 7.48 -13.51 -7.67
CA GLY A 204 8.15 -12.32 -8.21
C GLY A 204 7.39 -11.71 -9.38
N ALA A 205 6.87 -12.55 -10.28
CA ALA A 205 6.14 -12.12 -11.45
C ALA A 205 4.87 -11.33 -11.09
N GLN A 206 4.19 -11.68 -10.00
CA GLN A 206 3.01 -10.96 -9.53
C GLN A 206 3.32 -9.57 -8.93
N ARG A 207 4.52 -9.39 -8.33
CA ARG A 207 4.88 -8.17 -7.60
C ARG A 207 5.81 -7.24 -8.36
N VAL A 208 6.52 -7.76 -9.36
CA VAL A 208 7.58 -7.04 -10.10
C VAL A 208 7.21 -6.90 -11.59
N LYS A 209 5.94 -7.11 -11.95
CA LYS A 209 5.45 -6.82 -13.31
C LYS A 209 5.78 -5.36 -13.64
N GLY A 210 6.50 -5.12 -14.75
CA GLY A 210 6.85 -3.77 -15.21
C GLY A 210 8.14 -3.17 -14.65
N LEU A 211 8.76 -3.71 -13.62
CA LEU A 211 10.09 -3.28 -13.17
C LEU A 211 11.17 -3.91 -14.05
N SER A 212 11.38 -3.35 -15.23
CA SER A 212 12.57 -3.63 -16.03
C SER A 212 13.48 -2.40 -16.06
N ILE A 213 14.79 -2.58 -16.01
CA ILE A 213 15.76 -1.47 -16.14
C ILE A 213 15.54 -0.77 -17.50
N MET A 214 15.16 -1.50 -18.53
CA MET A 214 14.83 -0.93 -19.82
C MET A 214 13.59 -0.04 -19.76
N GLY A 215 12.55 -0.42 -18.99
CA GLY A 215 11.39 0.43 -18.71
C GLY A 215 11.78 1.70 -17.95
N VAL A 216 12.64 1.57 -16.94
CA VAL A 216 13.18 2.72 -16.18
C VAL A 216 13.99 3.65 -17.07
N LEU A 217 14.86 3.11 -17.93
CA LEU A 217 15.62 3.90 -18.92
C LEU A 217 14.70 4.59 -19.92
N LYS A 218 13.70 3.87 -20.46
CA LYS A 218 12.71 4.42 -21.38
C LYS A 218 11.90 5.55 -20.73
N ASN A 219 11.48 5.38 -19.46
CA ASN A 219 10.79 6.41 -18.69
C ASN A 219 11.70 7.62 -18.37
N ALA A 220 12.99 7.39 -18.08
CA ALA A 220 13.96 8.46 -17.88
C ALA A 220 14.18 9.27 -19.17
N PHE A 221 14.28 8.60 -20.33
CA PHE A 221 14.34 9.27 -21.64
C PHE A 221 13.02 9.96 -22.00
N GLN A 222 11.86 9.37 -21.66
CA GLN A 222 10.56 9.99 -21.91
C GLN A 222 10.28 11.20 -21.03
N LYS A 223 10.86 11.29 -19.82
CA LYS A 223 10.78 12.48 -18.96
C LYS A 223 11.53 13.69 -19.52
N LEU A 224 12.41 13.49 -20.49
CA LEU A 224 13.07 14.54 -21.24
C LEU A 224 12.22 15.06 -22.42
N LEU A 225 11.10 14.42 -22.73
CA LEU A 225 10.17 14.82 -23.80
C LEU A 225 8.80 15.15 -23.17
N PRO A 226 8.20 16.31 -23.48
CA PRO A 226 6.90 16.68 -22.91
C PRO A 226 5.80 15.81 -23.52
N LYS A 227 5.24 14.87 -22.74
CA LYS A 227 4.10 14.07 -23.17
C LYS A 227 3.11 13.77 -22.04
N LYS A 228 1.80 13.81 -22.39
CA LYS A 228 0.64 13.57 -21.54
C LYS A 228 0.76 12.28 -20.72
N ARG A 229 0.40 12.36 -19.43
CA ARG A 229 0.22 11.22 -18.53
C ARG A 229 -0.95 10.38 -18.99
N ASP A 230 -0.70 9.11 -19.27
CA ASP A 230 -1.73 8.08 -19.36
C ASP A 230 -1.64 7.22 -18.09
N ASN A 231 -2.70 7.21 -17.30
CA ASN A 231 -2.72 6.61 -15.95
C ASN A 231 -3.13 5.13 -15.95
N SER A 232 -3.18 4.46 -17.10
CA SER A 232 -3.87 3.17 -17.24
C SER A 232 -3.13 1.93 -16.72
N GLU A 233 -1.86 2.01 -16.30
CA GLU A 233 -1.12 0.86 -15.76
C GLU A 233 -0.19 1.23 -14.60
N VAL A 234 -0.75 1.66 -13.46
CA VAL A 234 0.04 1.84 -12.23
C VAL A 234 0.03 0.52 -11.45
N GLU A 235 1.19 -0.10 -11.31
CA GLU A 235 1.35 -1.27 -10.45
C GLU A 235 1.18 -0.88 -8.97
N THR A 236 0.57 -1.78 -8.20
CA THR A 236 0.29 -1.58 -6.76
C THR A 236 1.55 -1.24 -5.94
N SER A 237 2.73 -1.65 -6.41
CA SER A 237 4.02 -1.30 -5.79
C SER A 237 4.50 0.13 -6.09
N LEU A 238 3.90 0.80 -7.08
CA LEU A 238 4.27 2.14 -7.54
C LEU A 238 3.25 3.22 -7.17
N ILE A 239 2.30 2.89 -6.29
CA ILE A 239 1.29 3.84 -5.83
C ILE A 239 2.00 5.03 -5.18
N GLU A 240 1.78 6.21 -5.74
CA GLU A 240 2.35 7.46 -5.23
C GLU A 240 1.45 8.11 -4.18
N GLU A 241 0.13 7.87 -4.26
CA GLU A 241 -0.87 8.44 -3.36
C GLU A 241 -1.83 7.35 -2.86
N PHE A 242 -2.25 7.45 -1.60
CA PHE A 242 -3.20 6.54 -0.95
C PHE A 242 -4.04 7.31 0.06
N TRP A 243 -5.18 6.72 0.46
CA TRP A 243 -6.00 7.27 1.53
C TRP A 243 -5.59 6.71 2.88
N TYR A 244 -5.84 7.50 3.93
CA TYR A 244 -5.49 7.10 5.29
C TYR A 244 -6.41 7.76 6.32
N PRO A 245 -7.13 7.01 7.17
CA PRO A 245 -7.94 7.59 8.22
C PRO A 245 -7.11 8.49 9.14
N LYS A 246 -7.61 9.67 9.50
CA LYS A 246 -6.88 10.66 10.31
C LYS A 246 -6.30 10.08 11.59
N LEU A 247 -7.04 9.19 12.25
CA LEU A 247 -6.66 8.57 13.52
C LEU A 247 -6.13 7.13 13.38
N GLY A 248 -5.68 6.74 12.19
CA GLY A 248 -5.18 5.41 11.87
C GLY A 248 -6.22 4.47 11.26
N PRO A 249 -5.82 3.35 10.64
CA PRO A 249 -6.70 2.43 9.93
C PRO A 249 -7.81 1.85 10.81
N GLY A 250 -7.56 1.68 12.12
CA GLY A 250 -8.57 1.22 13.08
C GLY A 250 -9.79 2.12 13.14
N GLN A 251 -9.65 3.42 12.87
CA GLN A 251 -10.76 4.38 12.87
C GLN A 251 -11.86 3.99 11.86
N LEU A 252 -11.50 3.49 10.68
CA LEU A 252 -12.49 3.04 9.70
C LEU A 252 -13.35 1.92 10.29
N TRP A 253 -12.72 0.94 10.92
CA TRP A 253 -13.40 -0.22 11.48
C TRP A 253 -14.20 0.11 12.73
N GLU A 254 -13.70 1.00 13.57
CA GLU A 254 -14.45 1.57 14.70
C GLU A 254 -15.70 2.32 14.20
N THR A 255 -15.60 3.04 13.09
CA THR A 255 -16.72 3.74 12.47
C THR A 255 -17.76 2.75 11.92
N CYS A 256 -17.32 1.70 11.20
CA CYS A 256 -18.22 0.63 10.77
C CYS A 256 -19.01 0.03 11.93
N LEU A 257 -18.35 -0.23 13.06
CA LEU A 257 -19.00 -0.79 14.24
C LEU A 257 -20.09 0.14 14.80
N LEU A 258 -19.84 1.44 14.87
CA LEU A 258 -20.82 2.42 15.36
C LEU A 258 -22.09 2.46 14.50
N TYR A 259 -21.98 2.26 13.19
CA TYR A 259 -23.13 2.20 12.29
C TYR A 259 -23.91 0.87 12.40
N THR A 260 -23.21 -0.21 12.77
CA THR A 260 -23.81 -1.55 12.88
C THR A 260 -24.36 -1.85 14.27
N SER A 261 -23.98 -1.05 15.29
CA SER A 261 -24.49 -1.21 16.65
C SER A 261 -25.75 -0.37 16.86
N PRO A 262 -26.82 -0.91 17.45
CA PRO A 262 -27.89 -0.07 17.93
C PRO A 262 -27.30 0.92 18.94
N SER A 263 -27.66 2.20 18.79
CA SER A 263 -27.27 3.23 19.76
C SER A 263 -27.65 2.79 21.19
N PRO A 264 -26.76 2.94 22.16
CA PRO A 264 -27.06 2.63 23.55
C PRO A 264 -28.21 3.50 24.08
#